data_38256fff6ca62e4f89e7c29161aee751
#
_entry.id   38256fff6ca62e4f89e7c29161aee751
#
_cell.length_a   1.000
_cell.length_b   1.000
_cell.length_c   1.000
_cell.angle_alpha   90.00
_cell.angle_beta   90.00
_cell.angle_gamma   90.00
#
_symmetry.space_group_name_H-M   'P 1'
#
loop_
_entity.id
_entity.type
_entity.pdbx_description
1 polymer ?
#
loop_
_entity_poly.entity_id
_entity_poly.type
_entity_poly.pdbx_seq_one_letter_code
_entity_poly.pdbx_strand_id
1 'polypeptide(L)'
;GKNSIAQKDNPRGSILKTDLTRAYVSFIRSYIDLKKIRPKKFKVLVDVMYGSGDSFIAQILKGTSIRIEFMHNSINPSFGGIRPEPIEDNLYELKRRVKEEKFDLGIALDGDADRIAAVAPGGAFIHPQKILGLLALHLNQDRHWSGGIIKTIAGSTMMDKIASFLKVKLYETPVGFKY
;
A
#
# COMPACT_ATOMS: atom_id res chain seq x y z
N GLY A 1 -16.99 -1.21 -38.52
CA GLY A 1 -16.88 0.21 -38.77
C GLY A 1 -15.86 0.81 -37.83
N LYS A 2 -14.69 1.24 -38.33
CA LYS A 2 -13.65 1.93 -37.56
C LYS A 2 -14.14 3.37 -37.32
N ASN A 3 -14.61 3.70 -36.13
CA ASN A 3 -14.76 5.09 -35.71
C ASN A 3 -13.38 5.59 -35.27
N SER A 4 -12.60 6.10 -36.20
CA SER A 4 -11.48 6.98 -35.86
C SER A 4 -12.08 8.31 -35.42
N ILE A 5 -12.02 8.58 -34.13
CA ILE A 5 -12.23 9.94 -33.60
C ILE A 5 -11.07 10.75 -34.16
N ALA A 6 -11.34 11.57 -35.18
CA ALA A 6 -10.37 12.54 -35.66
C ALA A 6 -10.04 13.50 -34.52
N GLN A 7 -8.85 13.38 -33.98
CA GLN A 7 -8.28 14.37 -33.09
C GLN A 7 -8.16 15.68 -33.89
N LYS A 8 -8.99 16.67 -33.58
CA LYS A 8 -8.76 18.02 -34.09
C LYS A 8 -7.44 18.51 -33.51
N ASP A 9 -6.45 18.73 -34.36
CA ASP A 9 -5.20 19.37 -34.01
C ASP A 9 -5.48 20.71 -33.34
N ASN A 10 -5.25 20.77 -32.04
CA ASN A 10 -5.28 22.04 -31.32
C ASN A 10 -3.86 22.63 -31.38
N PRO A 11 -3.60 23.66 -32.17
CA PRO A 11 -2.24 24.17 -32.41
C PRO A 11 -1.60 24.86 -31.19
N ARG A 12 -2.25 24.82 -30.03
CA ARG A 12 -1.79 25.50 -28.80
C ARG A 12 -1.43 24.56 -27.66
N GLY A 13 -1.41 23.25 -27.87
CA GLY A 13 -1.05 22.29 -26.82
C GLY A 13 0.02 21.30 -27.28
N SER A 14 1.00 21.02 -26.44
CA SER A 14 1.98 19.95 -26.65
C SER A 14 1.82 18.88 -25.57
N ILE A 15 1.96 17.60 -25.96
CA ILE A 15 1.99 16.49 -25.02
C ILE A 15 3.46 16.19 -24.71
N LEU A 16 3.84 16.40 -23.44
CA LEU A 16 5.15 16.02 -22.94
C LEU A 16 5.04 14.67 -22.19
N LYS A 17 5.84 13.69 -22.62
CA LYS A 17 6.02 12.46 -21.83
C LYS A 17 7.14 12.71 -20.83
N THR A 18 6.82 12.63 -19.54
CA THR A 18 7.78 12.81 -18.45
C THR A 18 7.77 11.58 -17.55
N ASP A 19 8.95 11.04 -17.24
CA ASP A 19 9.11 10.00 -16.23
C ASP A 19 9.20 10.65 -14.84
N LEU A 20 8.18 10.44 -14.03
CA LEU A 20 8.09 10.94 -12.66
C LEU A 20 8.62 9.96 -11.61
N THR A 21 9.06 8.77 -12.02
CA THR A 21 9.47 7.69 -11.11
C THR A 21 10.52 8.14 -10.09
N ARG A 22 11.56 8.82 -10.57
CA ARG A 22 12.65 9.30 -9.69
C ARG A 22 12.15 10.31 -8.66
N ALA A 23 11.32 11.24 -9.07
CA ALA A 23 10.75 12.27 -8.19
C ALA A 23 9.84 11.62 -7.13
N TYR A 24 8.96 10.70 -7.55
CA TYR A 24 8.07 9.97 -6.67
C TYR A 24 8.84 9.12 -5.65
N VAL A 25 9.79 8.30 -6.09
CA VAL A 25 10.61 7.47 -5.19
C VAL A 25 11.39 8.34 -4.19
N SER A 26 11.98 9.45 -4.64
CA SER A 26 12.70 10.38 -3.76
C SER A 26 11.76 10.98 -2.71
N PHE A 27 10.56 11.40 -3.11
CA PHE A 27 9.55 11.95 -2.20
C PHE A 27 9.15 10.92 -1.15
N ILE A 28 8.78 9.69 -1.53
CA ILE A 28 8.42 8.64 -0.58
C ILE A 28 9.58 8.33 0.37
N ARG A 29 10.82 8.25 -0.13
CA ARG A 29 12.00 8.03 0.71
C ARG A 29 12.23 9.15 1.74
N SER A 30 11.82 10.37 1.45
CA SER A 30 11.89 11.47 2.44
C SER A 30 10.87 11.35 3.56
N TYR A 31 9.77 10.65 3.30
CA TYR A 31 8.70 10.40 4.26
C TYR A 31 9.02 9.29 5.26
N ILE A 32 9.87 8.32 4.87
CA ILE A 32 10.18 7.13 5.68
C ILE A 32 11.47 7.34 6.45
N ASP A 33 11.52 6.85 7.68
CA ASP A 33 12.77 6.81 8.44
C ASP A 33 13.64 5.62 8.01
N LEU A 34 14.29 5.78 6.87
CA LEU A 34 15.18 4.74 6.33
C LEU A 34 16.35 4.41 7.26
N LYS A 35 16.73 5.31 8.17
CA LYS A 35 17.81 5.03 9.13
C LYS A 35 17.40 3.95 10.11
N LYS A 36 16.14 3.96 10.56
CA LYS A 36 15.58 2.91 11.44
C LYS A 36 15.39 1.58 10.71
N ILE A 37 15.04 1.63 9.43
CA ILE A 37 14.74 0.44 8.61
C ILE A 37 16.04 -0.23 8.11
N ARG A 38 17.03 0.55 7.73
CA ARG A 38 18.27 0.07 7.07
C ARG A 38 18.96 -1.10 7.77
N PRO A 39 19.14 -1.13 9.10
CA PRO A 39 19.82 -2.22 9.78
C PRO A 39 18.95 -3.47 9.98
N LYS A 40 17.65 -3.40 9.68
CA LYS A 40 16.71 -4.49 9.91
C LYS A 40 16.80 -5.52 8.79
N LYS A 41 17.06 -6.77 9.16
CA LYS A 41 17.22 -7.89 8.21
C LYS A 41 15.88 -8.63 8.02
N PHE A 42 14.84 -7.90 7.65
CA PHE A 42 13.53 -8.53 7.37
C PHE A 42 13.53 -9.23 6.02
N LYS A 43 12.87 -10.39 5.97
CA LYS A 43 12.49 -11.10 4.75
C LYS A 43 11.01 -10.81 4.49
N VAL A 44 10.72 -10.11 3.41
CA VAL A 44 9.37 -9.63 3.08
C VAL A 44 8.91 -10.25 1.76
N LEU A 45 7.72 -10.83 1.75
CA LEU A 45 7.06 -11.30 0.54
C LEU A 45 5.98 -10.31 0.12
N VAL A 46 6.04 -9.81 -1.10
CA VAL A 46 5.08 -8.86 -1.64
C VAL A 46 4.28 -9.51 -2.75
N ASP A 47 2.99 -9.60 -2.55
CA ASP A 47 2.02 -10.03 -3.55
C ASP A 47 1.43 -8.78 -4.22
N VAL A 48 1.76 -8.56 -5.48
CA VAL A 48 1.22 -7.43 -6.25
C VAL A 48 -0.01 -7.82 -7.06
N MET A 49 -0.51 -9.05 -6.88
CA MET A 49 -1.75 -9.56 -7.48
C MET A 49 -1.84 -9.26 -8.99
N TYR A 50 -0.72 -9.41 -9.72
CA TYR A 50 -0.57 -9.07 -11.15
C TYR A 50 -0.83 -7.59 -11.47
N GLY A 51 -0.81 -6.72 -10.47
CA GLY A 51 -1.04 -5.28 -10.58
C GLY A 51 0.23 -4.47 -10.79
N SER A 52 0.15 -3.16 -10.54
CA SER A 52 1.19 -2.17 -10.85
C SER A 52 2.18 -1.90 -9.72
N GLY A 53 2.05 -2.57 -8.56
CA GLY A 53 2.72 -2.15 -7.31
C GLY A 53 4.18 -2.60 -7.12
N ASP A 54 4.78 -3.38 -8.03
CA ASP A 54 6.07 -4.05 -7.79
C ASP A 54 7.29 -3.13 -7.89
N SER A 55 7.35 -2.29 -8.88
CA SER A 55 8.56 -1.57 -9.27
C SER A 55 9.01 -0.50 -8.25
N PHE A 56 8.09 0.08 -7.50
CA PHE A 56 8.39 1.19 -6.60
C PHE A 56 8.91 0.72 -5.24
N ILE A 57 8.37 -0.36 -4.66
CA ILE A 57 8.78 -0.86 -3.34
C ILE A 57 10.27 -1.21 -3.32
N ALA A 58 10.75 -1.93 -4.33
CA ALA A 58 12.17 -2.29 -4.45
C ALA A 58 13.07 -1.06 -4.53
N GLN A 59 12.67 -0.03 -5.30
CA GLN A 59 13.42 1.22 -5.43
C GLN A 59 13.41 2.04 -4.14
N ILE A 60 12.27 2.11 -3.45
CA ILE A 60 12.12 2.82 -2.18
C ILE A 60 13.02 2.22 -1.11
N LEU A 61 13.09 0.89 -1.02
CA LEU A 61 13.87 0.17 -0.01
C LEU A 61 15.32 -0.13 -0.44
N LYS A 62 15.73 0.31 -1.63
CA LYS A 62 17.12 0.15 -2.09
C LYS A 62 18.12 0.75 -1.09
N GLY A 63 19.15 -0.06 -0.75
CA GLY A 63 20.18 0.33 0.23
C GLY A 63 19.78 0.08 1.69
N THR A 64 18.70 -0.65 1.94
CA THR A 64 18.39 -1.27 3.23
C THR A 64 18.83 -2.73 3.26
N SER A 65 18.79 -3.37 4.43
CA SER A 65 19.07 -4.82 4.59
C SER A 65 17.81 -5.68 4.44
N ILE A 66 16.69 -5.09 4.05
CA ILE A 66 15.44 -5.83 3.81
C ILE A 66 15.58 -6.65 2.52
N ARG A 67 15.24 -7.92 2.61
CA ARG A 67 15.13 -8.82 1.46
C ARG A 67 13.69 -8.85 1.01
N ILE A 68 13.43 -8.48 -0.24
CA ILE A 68 12.09 -8.48 -0.82
C ILE A 68 12.02 -9.58 -1.85
N GLU A 69 11.01 -10.41 -1.77
CA GLU A 69 10.58 -11.33 -2.82
C GLU A 69 9.20 -10.89 -3.31
N PHE A 70 8.96 -11.00 -4.61
CA PHE A 70 7.67 -10.69 -5.21
C PHE A 70 6.98 -11.96 -5.66
N MET A 71 5.66 -11.96 -5.58
CA MET A 71 4.81 -12.95 -6.23
C MET A 71 3.74 -12.25 -7.05
N HIS A 72 3.22 -12.96 -8.06
CA HIS A 72 2.23 -12.44 -9.01
C HIS A 72 2.64 -11.12 -9.65
N ASN A 73 3.93 -10.94 -9.95
CA ASN A 73 4.51 -9.70 -10.51
C ASN A 73 4.77 -9.77 -12.02
N SER A 74 4.17 -10.74 -12.71
CA SER A 74 4.16 -10.80 -14.18
C SER A 74 2.92 -10.13 -14.75
N ILE A 75 3.04 -9.61 -15.97
CA ILE A 75 1.88 -9.05 -16.67
C ILE A 75 0.89 -10.16 -16.98
N ASN A 76 -0.30 -10.11 -16.41
CA ASN A 76 -1.38 -11.04 -16.66
C ASN A 76 -2.72 -10.32 -16.68
N PRO A 77 -3.31 -10.03 -17.87
CA PRO A 77 -4.57 -9.30 -17.97
C PRO A 77 -5.77 -9.97 -17.30
N SER A 78 -5.68 -11.29 -17.06
CA SER A 78 -6.70 -12.05 -16.32
C SER A 78 -6.43 -12.12 -14.84
N PHE A 79 -5.40 -11.44 -14.31
CA PHE A 79 -4.98 -11.49 -12.91
C PHE A 79 -4.80 -12.92 -12.38
N GLY A 80 -4.35 -13.86 -13.23
CA GLY A 80 -4.22 -15.27 -12.85
C GLY A 80 -5.54 -15.97 -12.48
N GLY A 81 -6.68 -15.38 -12.86
CA GLY A 81 -8.01 -15.86 -12.46
C GLY A 81 -8.41 -15.52 -11.03
N ILE A 82 -7.60 -14.76 -10.29
CA ILE A 82 -7.94 -14.25 -8.95
C ILE A 82 -8.55 -12.84 -9.06
N ARG A 83 -9.35 -12.47 -8.06
CA ARG A 83 -9.73 -11.07 -7.88
C ARG A 83 -8.55 -10.32 -7.27
N PRO A 84 -8.05 -9.24 -7.89
CA PRO A 84 -6.91 -8.49 -7.37
C PRO A 84 -7.33 -7.57 -6.21
N GLU A 85 -7.90 -8.16 -5.18
CA GLU A 85 -8.34 -7.50 -3.94
C GLU A 85 -7.64 -8.15 -2.75
N PRO A 86 -6.95 -7.39 -1.88
CA PRO A 86 -6.17 -7.92 -0.78
C PRO A 86 -7.05 -8.25 0.44
N ILE A 87 -8.07 -9.09 0.23
CA ILE A 87 -8.92 -9.67 1.28
C ILE A 87 -8.41 -11.06 1.67
N GLU A 88 -8.74 -11.52 2.86
CA GLU A 88 -8.16 -12.75 3.40
C GLU A 88 -8.35 -13.97 2.51
N ASP A 89 -9.52 -14.11 1.88
CA ASP A 89 -9.86 -15.25 1.01
C ASP A 89 -8.99 -15.33 -0.25
N ASN A 90 -8.51 -14.18 -0.74
CA ASN A 90 -7.66 -14.11 -1.93
C ASN A 90 -6.16 -14.31 -1.61
N LEU A 91 -5.78 -14.36 -0.34
CA LEU A 91 -4.38 -14.36 0.11
C LEU A 91 -3.90 -15.73 0.59
N TYR A 92 -4.56 -16.83 0.18
CA TYR A 92 -4.18 -18.17 0.62
C TYR A 92 -2.71 -18.49 0.34
N GLU A 93 -2.25 -18.25 -0.87
CA GLU A 93 -0.87 -18.54 -1.26
C GLU A 93 0.12 -17.65 -0.51
N LEU A 94 -0.14 -16.36 -0.39
CA LEU A 94 0.69 -15.44 0.41
C LEU A 94 0.80 -15.92 1.86
N LYS A 95 -0.32 -16.27 2.50
CA LYS A 95 -0.36 -16.77 3.88
C LYS A 95 0.46 -18.06 4.04
N ARG A 96 0.30 -18.99 3.11
CA ARG A 96 1.03 -20.26 3.08
C ARG A 96 2.53 -20.03 2.96
N ARG A 97 2.96 -19.25 1.96
CA ARG A 97 4.38 -18.96 1.72
C ARG A 97 5.02 -18.21 2.89
N VAL A 98 4.34 -17.20 3.46
CA VAL A 98 4.84 -16.48 4.63
C VAL A 98 5.14 -17.43 5.78
N LYS A 99 4.24 -18.41 6.03
CA LYS A 99 4.40 -19.41 7.09
C LYS A 99 5.52 -20.41 6.78
N GLU A 100 5.47 -21.06 5.62
CA GLU A 100 6.34 -22.17 5.26
C GLU A 100 7.77 -21.74 4.97
N GLU A 101 7.93 -20.61 4.27
CA GLU A 101 9.23 -20.06 3.88
C GLU A 101 9.80 -19.07 4.92
N LYS A 102 9.10 -18.91 6.06
CA LYS A 102 9.53 -18.11 7.22
C LYS A 102 9.83 -16.65 6.86
N PHE A 103 8.92 -16.02 6.13
CA PHE A 103 8.97 -14.58 5.94
C PHE A 103 8.58 -13.85 7.25
N ASP A 104 9.21 -12.70 7.48
CA ASP A 104 8.91 -11.84 8.62
C ASP A 104 7.64 -11.01 8.38
N LEU A 105 7.27 -10.82 7.11
CA LEU A 105 6.08 -10.06 6.72
C LEU A 105 5.66 -10.47 5.31
N GLY A 106 4.36 -10.64 5.11
CA GLY A 106 3.71 -10.63 3.81
C GLY A 106 2.98 -9.32 3.60
N ILE A 107 3.01 -8.78 2.39
CA ILE A 107 2.26 -7.59 1.97
C ILE A 107 1.49 -7.96 0.72
N ALA A 108 0.22 -7.59 0.65
CA ALA A 108 -0.58 -7.69 -0.56
C ALA A 108 -1.08 -6.30 -0.98
N LEU A 109 -0.99 -6.02 -2.27
CA LEU A 109 -1.52 -4.82 -2.90
C LEU A 109 -2.61 -5.22 -3.89
N ASP A 110 -3.58 -4.37 -4.14
CA ASP A 110 -4.55 -4.58 -5.22
C ASP A 110 -4.01 -4.20 -6.61
N GLY A 111 -4.84 -4.31 -7.63
CA GLY A 111 -4.41 -4.16 -9.02
C GLY A 111 -3.82 -2.79 -9.38
N ASP A 112 -4.29 -1.71 -8.76
CA ASP A 112 -3.78 -0.34 -8.93
C ASP A 112 -3.00 0.17 -7.71
N ALA A 113 -2.78 -0.70 -6.71
CA ALA A 113 -1.96 -0.47 -5.52
C ALA A 113 -2.47 0.66 -4.60
N ASP A 114 -3.78 0.89 -4.55
CA ASP A 114 -4.40 1.86 -3.63
C ASP A 114 -4.88 1.22 -2.32
N ARG A 115 -4.99 -0.12 -2.27
CA ARG A 115 -5.34 -0.91 -1.07
C ARG A 115 -4.19 -1.81 -0.66
N ILE A 116 -4.07 -2.04 0.65
CA ILE A 116 -3.02 -2.87 1.23
C ILE A 116 -3.60 -3.79 2.31
N ALA A 117 -3.09 -5.01 2.36
CA ALA A 117 -3.22 -5.91 3.51
C ALA A 117 -1.86 -6.50 3.88
N ALA A 118 -1.78 -7.09 5.05
CA ALA A 118 -0.54 -7.72 5.50
C ALA A 118 -0.78 -9.11 6.09
N VAL A 119 0.29 -9.89 6.13
CA VAL A 119 0.33 -11.22 6.74
C VAL A 119 1.51 -11.25 7.71
N ALA A 120 1.22 -11.52 8.97
CA ALA A 120 2.22 -11.65 10.02
C ALA A 120 3.02 -12.97 9.89
N PRO A 121 4.18 -13.08 10.55
CA PRO A 121 4.89 -14.35 10.69
C PRO A 121 3.94 -15.47 11.14
N GLY A 122 4.08 -16.66 10.53
CA GLY A 122 3.15 -17.76 10.79
C GLY A 122 1.87 -17.76 9.95
N GLY A 123 1.68 -16.79 9.05
CA GLY A 123 0.58 -16.78 8.08
C GLY A 123 -0.72 -16.14 8.60
N ALA A 124 -0.69 -15.40 9.71
CA ALA A 124 -1.87 -14.73 10.24
C ALA A 124 -2.19 -13.46 9.44
N PHE A 125 -3.42 -13.35 8.95
CA PHE A 125 -3.91 -12.19 8.22
C PHE A 125 -4.04 -10.95 9.12
N ILE A 126 -3.53 -9.82 8.67
CA ILE A 126 -3.65 -8.52 9.33
C ILE A 126 -4.60 -7.66 8.50
N HIS A 127 -5.80 -7.48 9.02
CA HIS A 127 -6.83 -6.68 8.36
C HIS A 127 -6.38 -5.23 8.17
N PRO A 128 -6.71 -4.57 7.03
CA PRO A 128 -6.33 -3.17 6.75
C PRO A 128 -6.67 -2.18 7.87
N GLN A 129 -7.78 -2.37 8.57
CA GLN A 129 -8.14 -1.52 9.71
C GLN A 129 -7.12 -1.59 10.87
N LYS A 130 -6.48 -2.76 11.09
CA LYS A 130 -5.38 -2.87 12.07
C LYS A 130 -4.13 -2.14 11.59
N ILE A 131 -3.85 -2.17 10.29
CA ILE A 131 -2.74 -1.42 9.69
C ILE A 131 -2.96 0.08 9.90
N LEU A 132 -4.17 0.59 9.62
CA LEU A 132 -4.53 1.99 9.89
C LEU A 132 -4.34 2.37 11.36
N GLY A 133 -4.76 1.50 12.27
CA GLY A 133 -4.57 1.72 13.70
C GLY A 133 -3.09 1.82 14.10
N LEU A 134 -2.25 0.92 13.59
CA LEU A 134 -0.80 0.93 13.81
C LEU A 134 -0.16 2.19 13.23
N LEU A 135 -0.58 2.62 12.03
CA LEU A 135 -0.10 3.85 11.41
C LEU A 135 -0.48 5.08 12.23
N ALA A 136 -1.72 5.17 12.73
CA ALA A 136 -2.15 6.28 13.57
C ALA A 136 -1.30 6.38 14.87
N LEU A 137 -1.05 5.24 15.51
CA LEU A 137 -0.16 5.17 16.68
C LEU A 137 1.27 5.61 16.33
N HIS A 138 1.82 5.06 15.24
CA HIS A 138 3.17 5.40 14.76
C HIS A 138 3.32 6.89 14.45
N LEU A 139 2.39 7.46 13.70
CA LEU A 139 2.45 8.87 13.31
C LEU A 139 2.39 9.80 14.53
N ASN A 140 1.57 9.47 15.51
CA ASN A 140 1.46 10.29 16.72
C ASN A 140 2.63 10.06 17.69
N GLN A 141 2.93 8.80 18.05
CA GLN A 141 3.87 8.48 19.11
C GLN A 141 5.33 8.55 18.66
N ASP A 142 5.64 8.01 17.47
CA ASP A 142 7.02 7.92 16.99
C ASP A 142 7.43 9.10 16.12
N ARG A 143 6.47 9.68 15.38
CA ARG A 143 6.71 10.82 14.47
C ARG A 143 6.29 12.13 15.08
N HIS A 144 5.64 12.10 16.27
CA HIS A 144 5.16 13.27 17.00
C HIS A 144 4.25 14.19 16.18
N TRP A 145 3.48 13.60 15.25
CA TRP A 145 2.49 14.37 14.51
C TRP A 145 1.33 14.74 15.43
N SER A 146 1.07 16.04 15.53
CA SER A 146 -0.11 16.57 16.20
C SER A 146 -1.22 16.78 15.17
N GLY A 147 -2.41 16.37 15.49
CA GLY A 147 -3.57 16.56 14.61
C GLY A 147 -4.69 15.59 14.97
N GLY A 148 -5.87 15.82 14.41
CA GLY A 148 -6.99 14.92 14.56
C GLY A 148 -6.93 13.74 13.60
N ILE A 149 -7.72 12.71 13.91
CA ILE A 149 -7.95 11.58 13.02
C ILE A 149 -9.26 11.83 12.25
N ILE A 150 -9.24 11.64 10.95
CA ILE A 150 -10.45 11.67 10.12
C ILE A 150 -10.67 10.26 9.60
N LYS A 151 -11.86 9.73 9.81
CA LYS A 151 -12.30 8.44 9.25
C LYS A 151 -13.63 8.60 8.53
N THR A 152 -13.93 7.67 7.64
CA THR A 152 -15.29 7.55 7.11
C THR A 152 -16.17 6.71 8.03
N ILE A 153 -17.50 6.78 7.85
CA ILE A 153 -18.47 5.93 8.57
C ILE A 153 -18.20 4.43 8.42
N ALA A 154 -17.50 4.02 7.35
CA ALA A 154 -17.05 2.64 7.13
C ALA A 154 -15.83 2.25 7.96
N GLY A 155 -15.20 3.21 8.64
CA GLY A 155 -14.03 2.97 9.49
C GLY A 155 -14.39 2.20 10.77
N SER A 156 -13.45 1.36 11.23
CA SER A 156 -13.62 0.58 12.45
C SER A 156 -13.70 1.48 13.69
N THR A 157 -14.51 1.05 14.67
CA THR A 157 -14.55 1.64 16.02
C THR A 157 -13.21 1.55 16.77
N MET A 158 -12.26 0.77 16.28
CA MET A 158 -10.90 0.77 16.80
C MET A 158 -10.25 2.15 16.68
N MET A 159 -10.55 2.90 15.60
CA MET A 159 -10.03 4.27 15.42
C MET A 159 -10.56 5.23 16.48
N ASP A 160 -11.80 5.04 16.96
CA ASP A 160 -12.37 5.81 18.06
C ASP A 160 -11.59 5.58 19.36
N LYS A 161 -11.28 4.31 19.63
CA LYS A 161 -10.47 3.94 20.82
C LYS A 161 -9.04 4.48 20.74
N ILE A 162 -8.44 4.44 19.54
CA ILE A 162 -7.09 4.99 19.32
C ILE A 162 -7.10 6.52 19.48
N ALA A 163 -8.08 7.22 18.92
CA ALA A 163 -8.20 8.66 19.08
C ALA A 163 -8.35 9.06 20.55
N SER A 164 -9.18 8.33 21.30
CA SER A 164 -9.33 8.52 22.76
C SER A 164 -8.04 8.25 23.52
N PHE A 165 -7.35 7.16 23.19
CA PHE A 165 -6.07 6.80 23.81
C PHE A 165 -4.98 7.86 23.54
N LEU A 166 -4.90 8.37 22.31
CA LEU A 166 -3.96 9.41 21.90
C LEU A 166 -4.39 10.81 22.34
N LYS A 167 -5.62 10.97 22.88
CA LYS A 167 -6.22 12.26 23.26
C LYS A 167 -6.27 13.25 22.10
N VAL A 168 -6.56 12.76 20.90
CA VAL A 168 -6.73 13.59 19.69
C VAL A 168 -8.19 13.61 19.26
N LYS A 169 -8.57 14.66 18.52
CA LYS A 169 -9.93 14.76 17.95
C LYS A 169 -10.15 13.71 16.87
N LEU A 170 -11.33 13.12 16.86
CA LEU A 170 -11.81 12.25 15.80
C LEU A 170 -12.92 12.96 15.03
N TYR A 171 -12.84 12.91 13.71
CA TYR A 171 -13.85 13.39 12.80
C TYR A 171 -14.35 12.23 11.94
N GLU A 172 -15.66 12.16 11.74
CA GLU A 172 -16.27 11.14 10.90
C GLU A 172 -16.97 11.80 9.71
N THR A 173 -16.76 11.26 8.53
CA THR A 173 -17.31 11.77 7.27
C THR A 173 -18.05 10.67 6.53
N PRO A 174 -19.01 11.03 5.64
CA PRO A 174 -19.55 10.10 4.66
C PRO A 174 -18.46 9.51 3.77
N VAL A 175 -18.77 8.37 3.12
CA VAL A 175 -17.89 7.78 2.11
C VAL A 175 -18.03 8.50 0.79
N GLY A 176 -16.89 8.93 0.21
CA GLY A 176 -16.80 9.55 -1.11
C GLY A 176 -16.63 11.06 -1.06
N PHE A 177 -16.31 11.63 -2.23
CA PHE A 177 -15.97 13.06 -2.40
C PHE A 177 -17.14 13.92 -2.95
N LYS A 178 -18.34 13.38 -2.94
CA LYS A 178 -19.54 14.05 -3.49
C LYS A 178 -20.37 14.80 -2.44
N TYR A 179 -19.85 14.89 -1.22
CA TYR A 179 -20.49 15.61 -0.11
C TYR A 179 -19.65 16.83 0.28
#